data_d3abb462a066a7254d85c51c0b35d774
#
_entry.id   d3abb462a066a7254d85c51c0b35d774
#
_cell.length_a   1.000
_cell.length_b   1.000
_cell.length_c   1.000
_cell.angle_alpha   90.00
_cell.angle_beta   90.00
_cell.angle_gamma   90.00
#
_symmetry.space_group_name_H-M   'P 1'
#
loop_
_entity.id
_entity.type
_entity.pdbx_description
1 polymer ?
#
loop_
_entity_poly.entity_id
_entity_poly.type
_entity_poly.pdbx_seq_one_letter_code
_entity_poly.pdbx_strand_id
1 'polypeptide(L)'
;MYKCLCSKTFNKSHYFKAHQNICADNIQEKYLQQYEKTNFDNIEFINGVPKVVFVCWFGGYKVDYQKMSKNRFAAFKSLVEKIGVPIILITSKNYSSFVKQTHPIHKSFDILSGVHKSDYMRVYLLHHYGGGYHDIKHREESWQDCWNDWLFDWLFDENIWIYGRRENNRWAIGYPPNARYIQNHYNKLVTMGWVICKPNTQFTETLLYEIEDVLDQKYPELVAHPGYNSAGYYHENPFQMAEENNYPLRWLEIMGEISHPLMLQYTSHIKYGLPDAIKKKRYS
;
A
#
# COMPACT_ATOMS: atom_id res chain seq x y z
N MET A 1 7.81 -5.21 42.50
CA MET A 1 8.60 -4.32 41.59
C MET A 1 8.43 -4.82 40.16
N TYR A 2 8.05 -3.93 39.24
CA TYR A 2 7.76 -4.25 37.83
C TYR A 2 8.89 -3.68 36.96
N LYS A 3 9.49 -4.51 36.07
CA LYS A 3 10.59 -4.10 35.19
C LYS A 3 10.14 -4.05 33.74
N CYS A 4 10.35 -2.92 33.07
CA CYS A 4 10.08 -2.77 31.64
C CYS A 4 11.25 -3.26 30.77
N LEU A 5 10.96 -3.59 29.52
CA LEU A 5 12.00 -3.93 28.51
C LEU A 5 13.05 -2.82 28.31
N CYS A 6 12.69 -1.56 28.58
CA CYS A 6 13.62 -0.41 28.58
C CYS A 6 14.45 -0.31 29.89
N SER A 7 14.45 -1.34 30.72
CA SER A 7 15.16 -1.43 32.02
C SER A 7 14.63 -0.53 33.14
N LYS A 8 13.60 0.29 32.95
CA LYS A 8 12.96 1.07 34.03
C LYS A 8 12.16 0.17 34.96
N THR A 9 12.20 0.47 36.27
CA THR A 9 11.50 -0.25 37.33
C THR A 9 10.40 0.60 37.96
N PHE A 10 9.32 -0.03 38.40
CA PHE A 10 8.13 0.64 38.92
C PHE A 10 7.62 -0.09 40.17
N ASN A 11 7.23 0.67 41.18
CA ASN A 11 6.71 0.11 42.46
C ASN A 11 5.18 -0.10 42.41
N LYS A 12 4.47 0.52 41.47
CA LYS A 12 3.01 0.38 41.31
C LYS A 12 2.65 -0.14 39.93
N SER A 13 1.68 -1.07 39.88
CA SER A 13 1.29 -1.74 38.62
C SER A 13 0.67 -0.80 37.58
N HIS A 14 -0.09 0.21 37.99
CA HIS A 14 -0.72 1.15 37.06
C HIS A 14 0.31 2.07 36.39
N TYR A 15 1.36 2.52 37.08
CA TYR A 15 2.46 3.26 36.48
C TYR A 15 3.27 2.38 35.52
N PHE A 16 3.48 1.11 35.84
CA PHE A 16 4.13 0.16 34.95
C PHE A 16 3.33 -0.07 33.67
N LYS A 17 2.01 -0.27 33.74
CA LYS A 17 1.13 -0.43 32.58
C LYS A 17 1.13 0.82 31.68
N ALA A 18 1.00 2.01 32.25
CA ALA A 18 1.06 3.28 31.50
C ALA A 18 2.42 3.43 30.78
N HIS A 19 3.52 3.12 31.48
CA HIS A 19 4.86 3.17 30.91
C HIS A 19 5.07 2.12 29.82
N GLN A 20 4.52 0.90 29.97
CA GLN A 20 4.64 -0.14 28.94
C GLN A 20 4.06 0.31 27.60
N ASN A 21 2.93 1.02 27.60
CA ASN A 21 2.34 1.54 26.37
C ASN A 21 3.27 2.58 25.71
N ILE A 22 3.73 3.59 26.46
CA ILE A 22 4.65 4.61 25.97
C ILE A 22 5.96 3.98 25.47
N CYS A 23 6.49 3.00 26.20
CA CYS A 23 7.72 2.31 25.84
C CYS A 23 7.54 1.49 24.55
N ALA A 24 6.42 0.79 24.40
CA ALA A 24 6.10 0.02 23.19
C ALA A 24 5.94 0.94 21.97
N ASP A 25 5.32 2.09 22.15
CA ASP A 25 5.14 3.10 21.09
C ASP A 25 6.49 3.66 20.62
N ASN A 26 7.36 4.03 21.56
CA ASN A 26 8.71 4.52 21.23
C ASN A 26 9.57 3.46 20.53
N ILE A 27 9.41 2.18 20.88
CA ILE A 27 10.11 1.07 20.22
C ILE A 27 9.58 0.91 18.79
N GLN A 28 8.27 0.96 18.60
CA GLN A 28 7.66 0.88 17.27
C GLN A 28 8.13 2.03 16.39
N GLU A 29 8.07 3.27 16.88
CA GLU A 29 8.47 4.45 16.13
C GLU A 29 9.94 4.36 15.68
N LYS A 30 10.86 4.07 16.59
CA LYS A 30 12.29 3.89 16.26
C LYS A 30 12.53 2.78 15.25
N TYR A 31 11.74 1.70 15.30
CA TYR A 31 11.83 0.63 14.32
C TYR A 31 11.37 1.09 12.94
N LEU A 32 10.24 1.79 12.85
CA LEU A 32 9.70 2.28 11.58
C LEU A 32 10.59 3.33 10.92
N GLN A 33 11.18 4.25 11.71
CA GLN A 33 12.09 5.29 11.23
C GLN A 33 13.26 4.76 10.41
N GLN A 34 13.72 3.54 10.65
CA GLN A 34 14.81 2.91 9.89
C GLN A 34 14.43 2.68 8.41
N TYR A 35 13.13 2.62 8.11
CA TYR A 35 12.58 2.38 6.78
C TYR A 35 11.97 3.63 6.14
N GLU A 36 11.79 4.72 6.90
CA GLU A 36 11.30 6.01 6.41
C GLU A 36 12.44 6.76 5.66
N LYS A 37 12.87 6.21 4.51
CA LYS A 37 13.86 6.85 3.65
C LYS A 37 13.25 8.03 2.90
N THR A 38 14.11 8.93 2.42
CA THR A 38 13.71 10.13 1.63
C THR A 38 14.27 10.10 0.22
N ASN A 39 15.05 9.07 -0.13
CA ASN A 39 15.71 8.91 -1.41
C ASN A 39 15.99 7.43 -1.71
N PHE A 40 16.68 7.17 -2.79
CA PHE A 40 17.09 5.84 -3.26
C PHE A 40 18.57 5.51 -2.96
N ASP A 41 19.16 6.13 -1.94
CA ASP A 41 20.54 5.84 -1.57
C ASP A 41 20.73 4.35 -1.27
N ASN A 42 21.77 3.75 -1.88
CA ASN A 42 22.08 2.32 -1.79
C ASN A 42 21.00 1.38 -2.36
N ILE A 43 20.10 1.87 -3.21
CA ILE A 43 19.17 1.03 -3.95
C ILE A 43 19.78 0.70 -5.32
N GLU A 44 19.86 -0.59 -5.62
CA GLU A 44 20.23 -1.09 -6.94
C GLU A 44 19.12 -0.80 -7.94
N PHE A 45 19.48 -0.42 -9.17
CA PHE A 45 18.56 -0.24 -10.29
C PHE A 45 18.88 -1.27 -11.38
N ILE A 46 17.87 -1.99 -11.83
CA ILE A 46 17.98 -2.97 -12.92
C ILE A 46 17.10 -2.48 -14.06
N ASN A 47 17.73 -2.14 -15.19
CA ASN A 47 17.05 -1.55 -16.33
C ASN A 47 16.13 -0.36 -15.98
N GLY A 48 16.61 0.55 -15.15
CA GLY A 48 15.87 1.73 -14.70
C GLY A 48 14.80 1.47 -13.62
N VAL A 49 14.59 0.22 -13.22
CA VAL A 49 13.62 -0.15 -12.17
C VAL A 49 14.35 -0.33 -10.83
N PRO A 50 14.00 0.39 -9.78
CA PRO A 50 14.64 0.24 -8.48
C PRO A 50 14.30 -1.12 -7.85
N LYS A 51 15.31 -1.83 -7.37
CA LYS A 51 15.15 -3.07 -6.61
C LYS A 51 14.75 -2.76 -5.18
N VAL A 52 13.52 -2.31 -5.00
CA VAL A 52 12.97 -1.85 -3.72
C VAL A 52 11.48 -2.19 -3.64
N VAL A 53 10.98 -2.33 -2.43
CA VAL A 53 9.53 -2.45 -2.16
C VAL A 53 9.06 -1.23 -1.37
N PHE A 54 8.15 -0.48 -1.95
CA PHE A 54 7.42 0.56 -1.25
C PHE A 54 6.32 -0.05 -0.38
N VAL A 55 6.16 0.49 0.80
CA VAL A 55 5.09 0.15 1.75
C VAL A 55 4.50 1.45 2.25
N CYS A 56 3.19 1.63 2.15
CA CYS A 56 2.54 2.86 2.60
C CYS A 56 1.87 2.68 3.96
N TRP A 57 2.03 3.70 4.83
CA TRP A 57 1.32 3.80 6.08
C TRP A 57 0.97 5.25 6.39
N PHE A 58 -0.28 5.65 6.16
CA PHE A 58 -0.82 6.99 6.43
C PHE A 58 -1.76 7.02 7.64
N GLY A 59 -1.53 6.11 8.56
CA GLY A 59 -2.29 6.02 9.78
C GLY A 59 -3.41 4.98 9.74
N GLY A 60 -3.91 4.70 10.91
CA GLY A 60 -5.05 3.83 11.15
C GLY A 60 -6.22 4.62 11.74
N TYR A 61 -7.25 3.91 12.04
CA TYR A 61 -8.58 4.33 12.40
C TYR A 61 -8.77 5.22 13.65
N LYS A 62 -7.79 5.41 14.53
CA LYS A 62 -7.96 6.18 15.77
C LYS A 62 -6.88 7.25 15.93
N VAL A 63 -7.19 8.26 16.72
CA VAL A 63 -6.52 9.53 17.01
C VAL A 63 -4.97 9.56 16.96
N ASP A 64 -4.32 8.42 17.02
CA ASP A 64 -2.87 8.26 16.87
C ASP A 64 -2.53 7.65 15.48
N TYR A 65 -2.76 8.44 14.45
CA TYR A 65 -2.66 8.06 13.04
C TYR A 65 -1.32 7.41 12.61
N GLN A 66 -0.29 7.50 13.40
CA GLN A 66 1.03 6.98 13.06
C GLN A 66 1.30 5.59 13.64
N LYS A 67 0.53 5.13 14.62
CA LYS A 67 0.76 3.84 15.26
C LYS A 67 0.07 2.71 14.51
N MET A 68 0.83 1.68 14.19
CA MET A 68 0.26 0.42 13.72
C MET A 68 -0.30 -0.36 14.91
N SER A 69 -1.42 -1.08 14.71
CA SER A 69 -1.85 -2.10 15.67
C SER A 69 -0.75 -3.14 15.89
N LYS A 70 -0.80 -3.88 16.99
CA LYS A 70 0.17 -4.96 17.26
C LYS A 70 0.26 -5.96 16.11
N ASN A 71 -0.89 -6.34 15.56
CA ASN A 71 -0.96 -7.28 14.44
C ASN A 71 -0.38 -6.69 13.15
N ARG A 72 -0.65 -5.40 12.88
CA ARG A 72 -0.11 -4.71 11.71
C ARG A 72 1.40 -4.53 11.82
N PHE A 73 1.89 -4.17 12.98
CA PHE A 73 3.33 -4.05 13.23
C PHE A 73 4.05 -5.40 13.14
N ALA A 74 3.43 -6.48 13.65
CA ALA A 74 3.95 -7.83 13.47
C ALA A 74 4.00 -8.24 11.99
N ALA A 75 2.98 -7.85 11.20
CA ALA A 75 2.98 -8.08 9.76
C ALA A 75 4.09 -7.29 9.05
N PHE A 76 4.31 -6.01 9.43
CA PHE A 76 5.41 -5.21 8.89
C PHE A 76 6.78 -5.83 9.21
N LYS A 77 7.02 -6.27 10.44
CA LYS A 77 8.27 -6.97 10.79
C LYS A 77 8.47 -8.24 9.98
N SER A 78 7.42 -9.06 9.84
CA SER A 78 7.46 -10.27 9.01
C SER A 78 7.79 -9.94 7.55
N LEU A 79 7.22 -8.86 7.01
CA LEU A 79 7.52 -8.39 5.66
C LEU A 79 9.00 -8.00 5.52
N VAL A 80 9.50 -7.16 6.44
CA VAL A 80 10.91 -6.73 6.46
C VAL A 80 11.88 -7.92 6.53
N GLU A 81 11.59 -8.89 7.39
CA GLU A 81 12.43 -10.07 7.60
C GLU A 81 12.48 -11.02 6.41
N LYS A 82 11.41 -11.07 5.60
CA LYS A 82 11.22 -12.12 4.60
C LYS A 82 11.28 -11.65 3.15
N ILE A 83 11.04 -10.37 2.87
CA ILE A 83 10.94 -9.87 1.49
C ILE A 83 12.25 -10.01 0.70
N GLY A 84 13.40 -9.94 1.38
CA GLY A 84 14.72 -10.15 0.77
C GLY A 84 15.25 -8.99 -0.09
N VAL A 85 14.52 -7.88 -0.17
CA VAL A 85 14.92 -6.65 -0.86
C VAL A 85 14.71 -5.45 0.04
N PRO A 86 15.37 -4.30 -0.19
CA PRO A 86 15.17 -3.09 0.59
C PRO A 86 13.70 -2.65 0.62
N ILE A 87 13.28 -2.11 1.76
CA ILE A 87 11.95 -1.50 1.93
C ILE A 87 12.10 -0.01 2.13
N ILE A 88 11.21 0.74 1.49
CA ILE A 88 10.97 2.16 1.79
C ILE A 88 9.54 2.26 2.34
N LEU A 89 9.44 2.62 3.62
CA LEU A 89 8.17 2.93 4.26
C LEU A 89 7.79 4.38 3.97
N ILE A 90 6.70 4.56 3.27
CA ILE A 90 6.14 5.88 2.93
C ILE A 90 5.08 6.24 3.97
N THR A 91 5.26 7.38 4.61
CA THR A 91 4.36 7.91 5.64
C THR A 91 4.09 9.39 5.40
N SER A 92 3.27 10.01 6.24
CA SER A 92 3.07 11.47 6.22
C SER A 92 4.35 12.28 6.47
N LYS A 93 5.42 11.64 6.98
CA LYS A 93 6.69 12.32 7.27
C LYS A 93 7.60 12.45 6.05
N ASN A 94 7.51 11.54 5.08
CA ASN A 94 8.48 11.44 3.99
C ASN A 94 7.89 11.34 2.57
N TYR A 95 6.58 11.21 2.40
CA TYR A 95 5.98 11.06 1.06
C TYR A 95 6.36 12.23 0.14
N SER A 96 6.45 13.46 0.69
CA SER A 96 6.79 14.65 -0.09
C SER A 96 8.16 14.58 -0.75
N SER A 97 9.10 13.80 -0.21
CA SER A 97 10.43 13.59 -0.81
C SER A 97 10.38 12.78 -2.12
N PHE A 98 9.27 12.11 -2.38
CA PHE A 98 9.04 11.31 -3.59
C PHE A 98 8.09 11.99 -4.58
N VAL A 99 7.65 13.21 -4.29
CA VAL A 99 6.77 13.96 -5.19
C VAL A 99 7.59 14.63 -6.29
N LYS A 100 7.20 14.40 -7.54
CA LYS A 100 7.84 15.03 -8.71
C LYS A 100 7.36 16.48 -8.86
N GLN A 101 8.27 17.40 -9.16
CA GLN A 101 7.92 18.80 -9.46
C GLN A 101 7.04 18.91 -10.72
N THR A 102 7.25 18.02 -11.69
CA THR A 102 6.48 17.96 -12.93
C THR A 102 5.10 17.34 -12.78
N HIS A 103 4.85 16.65 -11.67
CA HIS A 103 3.56 16.03 -11.34
C HIS A 103 3.35 16.18 -9.83
N PRO A 104 2.85 17.32 -9.35
CA PRO A 104 2.56 17.53 -7.94
C PRO A 104 1.50 16.55 -7.44
N ILE A 105 1.51 16.26 -6.15
CA ILE A 105 0.48 15.41 -5.53
C ILE A 105 -0.90 16.03 -5.71
N HIS A 106 -1.91 15.22 -5.96
CA HIS A 106 -3.27 15.70 -6.17
C HIS A 106 -3.80 16.50 -4.96
N LYS A 107 -4.52 17.59 -5.22
CA LYS A 107 -5.05 18.52 -4.18
C LYS A 107 -5.94 17.83 -3.12
N SER A 108 -6.58 16.70 -3.47
CA SER A 108 -7.39 15.93 -2.53
C SER A 108 -6.57 15.08 -1.55
N PHE A 109 -5.27 14.90 -1.77
CA PHE A 109 -4.47 13.92 -1.03
C PHE A 109 -4.58 14.08 0.48
N ASP A 110 -4.47 15.30 0.98
CA ASP A 110 -4.48 15.55 2.44
C ASP A 110 -5.83 15.26 3.09
N ILE A 111 -6.91 15.32 2.33
CA ILE A 111 -8.27 15.04 2.82
C ILE A 111 -8.73 13.61 2.53
N LEU A 112 -7.90 12.79 1.88
CA LEU A 112 -8.15 11.37 1.72
C LEU A 112 -7.99 10.61 3.03
N SER A 113 -8.63 9.48 3.11
CA SER A 113 -8.42 8.50 4.16
C SER A 113 -7.01 7.88 4.10
N GLY A 114 -6.54 7.32 5.21
CA GLY A 114 -5.24 6.65 5.24
C GLY A 114 -5.13 5.49 4.23
N VAL A 115 -6.24 4.81 3.95
CA VAL A 115 -6.31 3.75 2.92
C VAL A 115 -6.16 4.35 1.54
N HIS A 116 -7.00 5.33 1.20
CA HIS A 116 -6.96 5.96 -0.13
C HIS A 116 -5.69 6.79 -0.36
N LYS A 117 -5.07 7.37 0.68
CA LYS A 117 -3.70 7.91 0.59
C LYS A 117 -2.70 6.84 0.17
N SER A 118 -2.82 5.64 0.76
CA SER A 118 -1.95 4.51 0.40
C SER A 118 -2.22 4.02 -1.02
N ASP A 119 -3.47 3.99 -1.44
CA ASP A 119 -3.87 3.60 -2.80
C ASP A 119 -3.34 4.58 -3.83
N TYR A 120 -3.52 5.89 -3.62
CA TYR A 120 -3.00 6.93 -4.50
C TYR A 120 -1.46 6.89 -4.56
N MET A 121 -0.79 6.89 -3.40
CA MET A 121 0.69 6.87 -3.34
C MET A 121 1.28 5.62 -3.98
N ARG A 122 0.64 4.47 -3.83
CA ARG A 122 1.05 3.22 -4.51
C ARG A 122 1.18 3.42 -6.01
N VAL A 123 0.15 3.95 -6.64
CA VAL A 123 0.13 4.15 -8.10
C VAL A 123 1.10 5.26 -8.50
N TYR A 124 1.14 6.34 -7.74
CA TYR A 124 2.07 7.44 -7.95
C TYR A 124 3.53 6.97 -7.96
N LEU A 125 3.94 6.18 -6.97
CA LEU A 125 5.29 5.64 -6.87
C LEU A 125 5.60 4.64 -7.98
N LEU A 126 4.68 3.73 -8.27
CA LEU A 126 4.84 2.74 -9.33
C LEU A 126 4.91 3.40 -10.71
N HIS A 127 4.16 4.48 -10.96
CA HIS A 127 4.24 5.23 -12.20
C HIS A 127 5.57 5.96 -12.33
N HIS A 128 5.94 6.78 -11.35
CA HIS A 128 7.10 7.66 -11.48
C HIS A 128 8.45 6.99 -11.26
N TYR A 129 8.50 5.90 -10.51
CA TYR A 129 9.75 5.24 -10.12
C TYR A 129 9.80 3.77 -10.51
N GLY A 130 8.66 3.11 -10.66
CA GLY A 130 8.62 1.66 -10.76
C GLY A 130 9.00 0.98 -9.45
N GLY A 131 9.45 -0.28 -9.53
CA GLY A 131 9.78 -1.09 -8.35
C GLY A 131 8.58 -1.85 -7.80
N GLY A 132 8.73 -2.38 -6.59
CA GLY A 132 7.69 -3.16 -5.93
C GLY A 132 6.82 -2.31 -5.01
N TYR A 133 5.57 -2.71 -4.86
CA TYR A 133 4.68 -2.28 -3.80
C TYR A 133 4.18 -3.48 -3.01
N HIS A 134 4.01 -3.34 -1.71
CA HIS A 134 3.43 -4.37 -0.86
C HIS A 134 2.61 -3.77 0.27
N ASP A 135 1.35 -4.19 0.41
CA ASP A 135 0.55 -3.90 1.60
C ASP A 135 1.24 -4.47 2.85
N ILE A 136 0.98 -3.90 4.02
CA ILE A 136 1.48 -4.46 5.28
C ILE A 136 0.74 -5.76 5.59
N LYS A 137 1.28 -6.86 5.09
CA LYS A 137 0.79 -8.24 5.28
C LYS A 137 1.94 -9.14 5.72
N HIS A 138 1.64 -10.23 6.41
CA HIS A 138 2.65 -11.26 6.71
C HIS A 138 3.18 -11.88 5.42
N ARG A 139 4.47 -12.25 5.47
CA ARG A 139 5.15 -12.85 4.35
C ARG A 139 5.99 -14.06 4.77
N GLU A 140 6.15 -15.02 3.87
CA GLU A 140 7.02 -16.19 4.06
C GLU A 140 8.07 -16.29 2.95
N GLU A 141 7.73 -15.91 1.72
CA GLU A 141 8.60 -16.04 0.56
C GLU A 141 9.33 -14.74 0.24
N SER A 142 10.57 -14.85 -0.26
CA SER A 142 11.39 -13.71 -0.68
C SER A 142 11.00 -13.23 -2.08
N TRP A 143 11.25 -11.93 -2.35
CA TRP A 143 11.20 -11.35 -3.68
C TRP A 143 12.59 -11.10 -4.26
N GLN A 144 13.65 -11.55 -3.60
CA GLN A 144 15.02 -11.28 -4.03
C GLN A 144 15.26 -11.66 -5.49
N ASP A 145 14.73 -12.81 -5.91
CA ASP A 145 14.91 -13.34 -7.27
C ASP A 145 13.94 -12.74 -8.28
N CYS A 146 12.94 -11.96 -7.83
CA CYS A 146 11.95 -11.36 -8.73
C CYS A 146 12.52 -10.26 -9.63
N TRP A 147 13.68 -9.71 -9.27
CA TRP A 147 14.44 -8.76 -10.10
C TRP A 147 15.53 -9.42 -10.95
N ASN A 148 15.95 -10.64 -10.59
CA ASN A 148 17.08 -11.35 -11.21
C ASN A 148 16.65 -12.73 -11.73
N ASP A 149 15.55 -12.80 -12.45
CA ASP A 149 15.12 -14.07 -13.06
C ASP A 149 16.00 -14.38 -14.28
N TRP A 150 17.07 -15.13 -14.02
CA TRP A 150 18.05 -15.53 -15.02
C TRP A 150 17.48 -16.34 -16.21
N LEU A 151 16.29 -16.92 -16.05
CA LEU A 151 15.61 -17.66 -17.12
C LEU A 151 14.70 -16.77 -17.98
N PHE A 152 14.17 -15.67 -17.42
CA PHE A 152 13.28 -14.75 -18.12
C PHE A 152 13.45 -13.35 -17.52
N ASP A 153 14.44 -12.61 -18.01
CA ASP A 153 14.69 -11.26 -17.52
C ASP A 153 13.59 -10.31 -18.00
N TRP A 154 12.44 -10.39 -17.33
CA TRP A 154 11.26 -9.61 -17.66
C TRP A 154 11.51 -8.10 -17.61
N LEU A 155 12.50 -7.66 -16.85
CA LEU A 155 12.86 -6.26 -16.78
C LEU A 155 13.43 -5.74 -18.11
N PHE A 156 14.05 -6.60 -18.92
CA PHE A 156 14.56 -6.26 -20.25
C PHE A 156 13.54 -6.57 -21.37
N ASP A 157 12.47 -7.29 -21.11
CA ASP A 157 11.38 -7.47 -22.09
C ASP A 157 10.49 -6.22 -22.10
N GLU A 158 10.57 -5.42 -23.14
CA GLU A 158 9.79 -4.18 -23.29
C GLU A 158 8.27 -4.42 -23.27
N ASN A 159 7.84 -5.62 -23.64
CA ASN A 159 6.42 -5.97 -23.63
C ASN A 159 5.89 -6.25 -22.22
N ILE A 160 6.72 -6.57 -21.24
CA ILE A 160 6.26 -6.84 -19.88
C ILE A 160 6.41 -5.59 -19.02
N TRP A 161 5.30 -5.12 -18.47
CA TRP A 161 5.20 -3.91 -17.63
C TRP A 161 4.95 -4.19 -16.16
N ILE A 162 4.27 -5.33 -15.88
CA ILE A 162 3.79 -5.71 -14.56
C ILE A 162 4.24 -7.13 -14.26
N TYR A 163 4.80 -7.35 -13.08
CA TYR A 163 4.99 -8.69 -12.52
C TYR A 163 4.14 -8.80 -11.26
N GLY A 164 3.15 -9.67 -11.28
CA GLY A 164 2.19 -9.76 -10.22
C GLY A 164 1.70 -11.18 -9.94
N ARG A 165 0.99 -11.30 -8.82
CA ARG A 165 0.28 -12.50 -8.48
C ARG A 165 -1.15 -12.43 -8.95
N ARG A 166 -1.64 -13.50 -9.57
CA ARG A 166 -3.05 -13.59 -10.03
C ARG A 166 -4.02 -13.37 -8.88
N GLU A 167 -5.11 -12.68 -9.14
CA GLU A 167 -6.23 -12.68 -8.22
C GLU A 167 -6.78 -14.10 -8.05
N ASN A 168 -7.04 -14.48 -6.81
CA ASN A 168 -7.54 -15.80 -6.46
C ASN A 168 -9.05 -15.80 -6.14
N ASN A 169 -9.66 -14.62 -6.13
CA ASN A 169 -11.05 -14.46 -5.73
C ASN A 169 -11.72 -13.38 -6.57
N ARG A 170 -12.80 -13.76 -7.30
CA ARG A 170 -13.59 -12.82 -8.08
C ARG A 170 -14.25 -11.70 -7.26
N TRP A 171 -14.44 -11.89 -5.97
CA TRP A 171 -15.04 -10.89 -5.08
C TRP A 171 -14.08 -9.77 -4.66
N ALA A 172 -12.78 -9.91 -4.95
CA ALA A 172 -11.78 -8.86 -4.68
C ALA A 172 -11.82 -7.70 -5.69
N ILE A 173 -12.72 -7.75 -6.68
CA ILE A 173 -12.72 -6.83 -7.83
C ILE A 173 -13.48 -5.54 -7.55
N GLY A 174 -14.38 -5.51 -6.57
CA GLY A 174 -15.28 -4.38 -6.38
C GLY A 174 -16.44 -4.38 -7.38
N TYR A 175 -16.96 -3.18 -7.67
CA TYR A 175 -18.15 -2.99 -8.49
C TYR A 175 -17.91 -2.00 -9.63
N PRO A 176 -16.89 -2.21 -10.48
CA PRO A 176 -16.68 -1.37 -11.66
C PRO A 176 -17.84 -1.53 -12.66
N PRO A 177 -17.97 -0.63 -13.62
CA PRO A 177 -18.81 -0.89 -14.80
C PRO A 177 -18.43 -2.25 -15.41
N ASN A 178 -19.43 -3.06 -15.78
CA ASN A 178 -19.22 -4.44 -16.26
C ASN A 178 -18.59 -5.41 -15.22
N ALA A 179 -18.82 -5.19 -13.93
CA ALA A 179 -18.23 -6.00 -12.84
C ALA A 179 -18.35 -7.52 -13.09
N ARG A 180 -19.51 -8.01 -13.57
CA ARG A 180 -19.73 -9.43 -13.87
C ARG A 180 -18.75 -9.97 -14.92
N TYR A 181 -18.47 -9.20 -15.97
CA TYR A 181 -17.49 -9.59 -16.99
C TYR A 181 -16.09 -9.66 -16.39
N ILE A 182 -15.70 -8.66 -15.65
CA ILE A 182 -14.37 -8.58 -15.01
C ILE A 182 -14.20 -9.71 -13.98
N GLN A 183 -15.25 -9.97 -13.17
CA GLN A 183 -15.29 -11.07 -12.21
C GLN A 183 -15.12 -12.45 -12.86
N ASN A 184 -15.66 -12.65 -14.05
CA ASN A 184 -15.47 -13.90 -14.79
C ASN A 184 -14.05 -14.08 -15.33
N HIS A 185 -13.27 -13.01 -15.40
CA HIS A 185 -11.87 -13.01 -15.86
C HIS A 185 -10.86 -12.73 -14.73
N TYR A 186 -11.27 -12.87 -13.47
CA TYR A 186 -10.43 -12.55 -12.31
C TYR A 186 -9.05 -13.23 -12.34
N ASN A 187 -8.93 -14.41 -12.91
CA ASN A 187 -7.69 -15.16 -13.04
C ASN A 187 -6.68 -14.55 -14.05
N LYS A 188 -7.09 -13.55 -14.82
CA LYS A 188 -6.22 -12.74 -15.69
C LYS A 188 -5.75 -11.47 -15.01
N LEU A 189 -6.27 -11.16 -13.83
CA LEU A 189 -5.93 -9.96 -13.07
C LEU A 189 -4.82 -10.25 -12.06
N VAL A 190 -4.11 -9.22 -11.66
CA VAL A 190 -3.15 -9.27 -10.55
C VAL A 190 -3.60 -8.35 -9.43
N THR A 191 -3.29 -8.75 -8.20
CA THR A 191 -3.60 -7.91 -7.05
C THR A 191 -2.68 -6.69 -7.00
N MET A 192 -3.26 -5.51 -6.81
CA MET A 192 -2.48 -4.29 -6.56
C MET A 192 -1.94 -4.22 -5.12
N GLY A 193 -2.34 -5.15 -4.25
CA GLY A 193 -1.84 -5.21 -2.87
C GLY A 193 -0.37 -5.63 -2.76
N TRP A 194 0.17 -6.31 -3.78
CA TRP A 194 1.59 -6.62 -3.95
C TRP A 194 1.90 -6.90 -5.42
N VAL A 195 2.75 -6.07 -5.98
CA VAL A 195 3.03 -6.04 -7.42
C VAL A 195 4.40 -5.38 -7.64
N ILE A 196 5.06 -5.70 -8.74
CA ILE A 196 6.24 -4.98 -9.25
C ILE A 196 5.87 -4.39 -10.61
N CYS A 197 6.16 -3.11 -10.82
CA CYS A 197 5.88 -2.43 -12.08
C CYS A 197 7.14 -1.76 -12.64
N LYS A 198 7.23 -1.66 -13.97
CA LYS A 198 8.12 -0.72 -14.61
C LYS A 198 7.55 0.70 -14.51
N PRO A 199 8.40 1.73 -14.42
CA PRO A 199 7.94 3.11 -14.39
C PRO A 199 7.44 3.57 -15.78
N ASN A 200 6.61 4.61 -15.76
CA ASN A 200 6.16 5.33 -16.97
C ASN A 200 5.54 4.41 -18.05
N THR A 201 4.85 3.35 -17.64
CA THR A 201 4.11 2.50 -18.57
C THR A 201 2.73 3.09 -18.85
N GLN A 202 2.16 2.77 -20.02
CA GLN A 202 0.80 3.19 -20.37
C GLN A 202 -0.22 2.75 -19.32
N PHE A 203 -0.05 1.55 -18.73
CA PHE A 203 -0.92 1.08 -17.66
C PHE A 203 -0.86 1.97 -16.43
N THR A 204 0.34 2.28 -15.92
CA THR A 204 0.48 3.08 -14.69
C THR A 204 0.10 4.54 -14.91
N GLU A 205 0.35 5.08 -16.10
CA GLU A 205 -0.05 6.43 -16.50
C GLU A 205 -1.59 6.56 -16.54
N THR A 206 -2.25 5.67 -17.28
CA THR A 206 -3.72 5.67 -17.37
C THR A 206 -4.36 5.44 -16.00
N LEU A 207 -3.80 4.52 -15.19
CA LEU A 207 -4.32 4.24 -13.85
C LEU A 207 -4.22 5.48 -12.95
N LEU A 208 -3.08 6.19 -12.96
CA LEU A 208 -2.91 7.41 -12.16
C LEU A 208 -3.87 8.51 -12.63
N TYR A 209 -3.98 8.72 -13.95
CA TYR A 209 -4.89 9.70 -14.53
C TYR A 209 -6.35 9.44 -14.14
N GLU A 210 -6.83 8.20 -14.28
CA GLU A 210 -8.22 7.87 -13.92
C GLU A 210 -8.50 7.99 -12.43
N ILE A 211 -7.52 7.71 -11.58
CA ILE A 211 -7.64 7.98 -10.13
C ILE A 211 -7.79 9.49 -9.89
N GLU A 212 -6.95 10.31 -10.52
CA GLU A 212 -7.01 11.77 -10.35
C GLU A 212 -8.29 12.36 -10.90
N ASP A 213 -8.83 11.84 -12.00
CA ASP A 213 -10.13 12.22 -12.55
C ASP A 213 -11.28 11.93 -11.56
N VAL A 214 -11.29 10.74 -10.95
CA VAL A 214 -12.26 10.41 -9.89
C VAL A 214 -12.12 11.37 -8.70
N LEU A 215 -10.88 11.68 -8.31
CA LEU A 215 -10.61 12.59 -7.20
C LEU A 215 -11.04 14.03 -7.52
N ASP A 216 -10.88 14.49 -8.76
CA ASP A 216 -11.38 15.79 -9.20
C ASP A 216 -12.90 15.85 -9.19
N GLN A 217 -13.58 14.83 -9.71
CA GLN A 217 -15.03 14.72 -9.69
C GLN A 217 -15.60 14.72 -8.27
N LYS A 218 -14.92 14.05 -7.34
CA LYS A 218 -15.30 13.92 -5.93
C LYS A 218 -14.80 15.05 -5.03
N TYR A 219 -13.99 15.97 -5.55
CA TYR A 219 -13.34 17.00 -4.74
C TYR A 219 -14.27 17.81 -3.84
N PRO A 220 -15.44 18.32 -4.34
CA PRO A 220 -16.36 19.07 -3.49
C PRO A 220 -16.90 18.24 -2.31
N GLU A 221 -17.22 16.97 -2.55
CA GLU A 221 -17.73 16.05 -1.53
C GLU A 221 -16.61 15.67 -0.52
N LEU A 222 -15.37 15.48 -1.01
CA LEU A 222 -14.20 15.21 -0.17
C LEU A 222 -13.86 16.38 0.76
N VAL A 223 -14.03 17.63 0.29
CA VAL A 223 -13.86 18.82 1.11
C VAL A 223 -14.92 18.89 2.20
N ALA A 224 -16.18 18.58 1.86
CA ALA A 224 -17.28 18.56 2.83
C ALA A 224 -17.18 17.41 3.84
N HIS A 225 -16.67 16.26 3.42
CA HIS A 225 -16.59 15.03 4.20
C HIS A 225 -15.21 14.36 4.11
N PRO A 226 -14.17 14.96 4.69
CA PRO A 226 -12.80 14.47 4.57
C PRO A 226 -12.59 13.15 5.31
N GLY A 227 -11.73 12.31 4.74
CA GLY A 227 -11.47 10.96 5.21
C GLY A 227 -10.79 10.86 6.57
N TYR A 228 -10.06 11.88 7.01
CA TYR A 228 -9.41 11.88 8.32
C TYR A 228 -10.39 11.97 9.49
N ASN A 229 -11.62 12.43 9.26
CA ASN A 229 -12.69 12.46 10.26
C ASN A 229 -13.52 11.17 10.27
N SER A 230 -13.30 10.25 9.34
CA SER A 230 -14.15 9.09 9.21
C SER A 230 -13.66 7.95 10.11
N ALA A 231 -14.60 7.42 10.87
CA ALA A 231 -14.38 6.34 11.80
C ALA A 231 -14.50 4.94 11.19
N GLY A 232 -14.87 4.83 9.90
CA GLY A 232 -15.41 3.63 9.30
C GLY A 232 -14.47 2.68 8.57
N TYR A 233 -13.16 2.82 8.70
CA TYR A 233 -12.18 2.13 7.83
C TYR A 233 -12.09 0.62 7.95
N TYR A 234 -12.64 0.01 8.99
CA TYR A 234 -12.47 -1.40 9.29
C TYR A 234 -13.75 -2.21 9.29
N HIS A 235 -14.83 -1.66 8.74
CA HIS A 235 -16.02 -2.46 8.50
C HIS A 235 -15.79 -3.41 7.33
N GLU A 236 -16.23 -4.65 7.48
CA GLU A 236 -16.16 -5.67 6.43
C GLU A 236 -17.06 -5.31 5.23
N ASN A 237 -17.97 -4.36 5.42
CA ASN A 237 -18.88 -3.86 4.38
C ASN A 237 -18.49 -2.43 3.94
N PRO A 238 -17.89 -2.26 2.75
CA PRO A 238 -17.51 -0.93 2.23
C PRO A 238 -18.70 0.02 2.01
N PHE A 239 -19.89 -0.49 1.79
CA PHE A 239 -21.11 0.34 1.66
C PHE A 239 -21.51 0.97 2.99
N GLN A 240 -21.38 0.23 4.10
CA GLN A 240 -21.69 0.73 5.44
C GLN A 240 -20.75 1.88 5.86
N MET A 241 -19.51 1.87 5.37
CA MET A 241 -18.55 2.95 5.64
C MET A 241 -19.00 4.30 5.06
N ALA A 242 -19.47 4.31 3.82
CA ALA A 242 -19.96 5.53 3.17
C ALA A 242 -21.21 6.08 3.86
N GLU A 243 -22.11 5.20 4.28
CA GLU A 243 -23.35 5.58 4.96
C GLU A 243 -23.11 6.17 6.37
N GLU A 244 -22.18 5.60 7.13
CA GLU A 244 -21.93 6.04 8.51
C GLU A 244 -21.14 7.36 8.62
N ASN A 245 -20.32 7.69 7.63
CA ASN A 245 -19.36 8.79 7.73
C ASN A 245 -19.50 9.86 6.66
N ASN A 246 -20.41 9.69 5.71
CA ASN A 246 -20.57 10.55 4.53
C ASN A 246 -19.28 10.72 3.69
N TYR A 247 -18.26 9.93 3.95
CA TYR A 247 -17.03 9.97 3.16
C TYR A 247 -17.29 9.42 1.76
N PRO A 248 -17.00 10.19 0.69
CA PRO A 248 -17.59 9.94 -0.62
C PRO A 248 -16.96 8.82 -1.43
N LEU A 249 -15.79 8.28 -1.01
CA LEU A 249 -15.11 7.21 -1.75
C LEU A 249 -15.40 5.83 -1.15
N ARG A 250 -15.79 4.89 -2.01
CA ARG A 250 -15.90 3.47 -1.66
C ARG A 250 -14.50 2.85 -1.54
N TRP A 251 -14.40 1.77 -0.76
CA TRP A 251 -13.13 1.10 -0.45
C TRP A 251 -12.25 0.77 -1.66
N LEU A 252 -12.83 0.34 -2.78
CA LEU A 252 -12.10 -0.06 -3.98
C LEU A 252 -12.21 0.96 -5.13
N GLU A 253 -12.88 2.09 -4.93
CA GLU A 253 -13.25 3.01 -6.00
C GLU A 253 -12.06 3.57 -6.77
N ILE A 254 -11.02 4.00 -6.06
CA ILE A 254 -9.81 4.52 -6.68
C ILE A 254 -8.70 3.47 -6.85
N MET A 255 -9.01 2.18 -6.67
CA MET A 255 -8.02 1.11 -6.89
C MET A 255 -8.60 -0.04 -7.71
N GLY A 256 -9.29 -0.98 -7.08
CA GLY A 256 -9.76 -2.19 -7.77
C GLY A 256 -10.76 -1.92 -8.88
N GLU A 257 -11.62 -0.91 -8.71
CA GLU A 257 -12.64 -0.56 -9.71
C GLU A 257 -12.05 0.09 -10.96
N ILE A 258 -10.84 0.67 -10.87
CA ILE A 258 -10.10 1.24 -12.02
C ILE A 258 -9.06 0.25 -12.53
N SER A 259 -8.21 -0.28 -11.65
CA SER A 259 -7.08 -1.11 -12.05
C SER A 259 -7.49 -2.43 -12.73
N HIS A 260 -8.56 -3.08 -12.27
CA HIS A 260 -8.97 -4.37 -12.83
C HIS A 260 -9.49 -4.27 -14.28
N PRO A 261 -10.38 -3.32 -14.64
CA PRO A 261 -10.74 -3.10 -16.05
C PRO A 261 -9.53 -2.81 -16.95
N LEU A 262 -8.62 -1.96 -16.47
CA LEU A 262 -7.40 -1.64 -17.20
C LEU A 262 -6.50 -2.86 -17.39
N MET A 263 -6.31 -3.68 -16.37
CA MET A 263 -5.51 -4.90 -16.49
C MET A 263 -6.01 -5.86 -17.56
N LEU A 264 -7.33 -5.93 -17.79
CA LEU A 264 -7.88 -6.77 -18.85
C LEU A 264 -7.49 -6.27 -20.25
N GLN A 265 -7.26 -4.96 -20.41
CA GLN A 265 -6.77 -4.38 -21.67
C GLN A 265 -5.30 -4.69 -21.89
N TYR A 266 -4.52 -4.82 -20.81
CA TYR A 266 -3.06 -4.98 -20.84
C TYR A 266 -2.60 -6.39 -20.42
N THR A 267 -3.43 -7.42 -20.55
CA THR A 267 -3.07 -8.80 -20.13
C THR A 267 -1.81 -9.36 -20.78
N SER A 268 -1.48 -8.95 -22.02
CA SER A 268 -0.26 -9.31 -22.71
C SER A 268 1.01 -8.71 -22.08
N HIS A 269 0.87 -7.68 -21.25
CA HIS A 269 1.98 -6.99 -20.60
C HIS A 269 2.18 -7.43 -19.14
N ILE A 270 1.52 -8.50 -18.72
CA ILE A 270 1.55 -9.01 -17.35
C ILE A 270 2.34 -10.31 -17.27
N LYS A 271 3.42 -10.32 -16.51
CA LYS A 271 4.06 -11.54 -16.02
C LYS A 271 3.36 -11.98 -14.72
N TYR A 272 3.05 -13.26 -14.62
CA TYR A 272 2.45 -13.85 -13.43
C TYR A 272 3.48 -14.68 -12.66
N GLY A 273 3.19 -14.95 -11.39
CA GLY A 273 4.02 -15.83 -10.57
C GLY A 273 4.75 -15.12 -9.43
N LEU A 274 4.46 -13.82 -9.20
CA LEU A 274 5.00 -13.15 -8.02
C LEU A 274 4.55 -13.88 -6.74
N PRO A 275 5.50 -14.19 -5.81
CA PRO A 275 5.18 -14.90 -4.57
C PRO A 275 4.09 -14.19 -3.75
N ASP A 276 3.25 -14.94 -3.07
CA ASP A 276 2.06 -14.44 -2.36
C ASP A 276 2.36 -13.90 -0.95
N ALA A 277 1.50 -13.04 -0.46
CA ALA A 277 1.44 -12.67 0.95
C ALA A 277 0.49 -13.60 1.71
N ILE A 278 0.77 -13.84 2.99
CA ILE A 278 -0.12 -14.65 3.83
C ILE A 278 -1.30 -13.80 4.27
N LYS A 279 -2.50 -14.25 3.93
CA LYS A 279 -3.74 -13.66 4.46
C LYS A 279 -4.03 -14.27 5.84
N LYS A 280 -3.45 -13.74 6.91
CA LYS A 280 -3.93 -14.04 8.28
C LYS A 280 -5.26 -13.31 8.50
N LYS A 281 -6.26 -14.03 9.02
CA LYS A 281 -7.55 -13.44 9.40
C LYS A 281 -7.30 -12.37 10.48
N ARG A 282 -7.63 -11.10 10.17
CA ARG A 282 -7.64 -9.90 11.03
C ARG A 282 -6.27 -9.26 11.30
N TYR A 283 -6.07 -8.13 10.66
CA TYR A 283 -4.96 -7.18 10.93
C TYR A 283 -5.39 -5.96 11.78
N SER A 284 -6.63 -5.98 12.25
CA SER A 284 -7.20 -4.95 13.15
C SER A 284 -6.78 -5.14 14.59
#